data_4ce9028e2cbe618a2eecf168facc18a3
#
_entry.id   4ce9028e2cbe618a2eecf168facc18a3
#
_cell.length_a   1.000
_cell.length_b   1.000
_cell.length_c   1.000
_cell.angle_alpha   90.00
_cell.angle_beta   90.00
_cell.angle_gamma   90.00
#
_symmetry.space_group_name_H-M   'P 1'
#
loop_
_entity.id
_entity.type
_entity.pdbx_description
1 polymer ?
#
loop_
_entity_poly.entity_id
_entity_poly.type
_entity_poly.pdbx_seq_one_letter_code
_entity_poly.pdbx_strand_id
1 'polypeptide(L)'
;MNAIYMVAIDHNKSNWKHSPFLEYAKKSWEYWCEKNGVDFHCVTEHDDKYGYPIWNKLNVTDVCKDYDKVGIVDCDTMIKWDAPNIFDEVTDGVYGVQDVGNLRWIDNSIKTRQHFFNHTMDLEKYINAGVVWLDKKSLSVYKHLQDFYFENQEELDNWTKGGGKEQTLFNFHLQSLNYKVNVIPPIWNLVSMHKTEMFSHNWQDGDDKTPFFIKYGYVWHFTGFEIEKRYEFMKNTWELTKENYE
;
A
#
# COMPACT_ATOMS: atom_id res chain seq x y z
N MET A 1 3.78 -11.47 17.78
CA MET A 1 4.47 -10.21 17.36
C MET A 1 3.91 -9.77 16.03
N ASN A 2 3.85 -8.45 15.77
CA ASN A 2 3.32 -7.90 14.53
C ASN A 2 4.42 -7.08 13.83
N ALA A 3 4.32 -6.94 12.51
CA ALA A 3 5.28 -6.16 11.74
C ALA A 3 4.61 -5.29 10.67
N ILE A 4 5.25 -4.18 10.35
CA ILE A 4 5.02 -3.41 9.13
C ILE A 4 6.18 -3.66 8.16
N TYR A 5 5.85 -3.91 6.91
CA TYR A 5 6.78 -4.10 5.81
C TYR A 5 6.58 -3.04 4.73
N MET A 6 7.62 -2.27 4.46
CA MET A 6 7.63 -1.19 3.46
C MET A 6 8.75 -1.43 2.45
N VAL A 7 8.46 -1.21 1.17
CA VAL A 7 9.47 -1.21 0.10
C VAL A 7 9.65 0.21 -0.43
N ALA A 8 10.89 0.71 -0.39
CA ALA A 8 11.25 2.07 -0.77
C ALA A 8 12.57 2.07 -1.56
N ILE A 9 12.54 1.50 -2.76
CA ILE A 9 13.72 1.31 -3.61
C ILE A 9 13.70 2.32 -4.75
N ASP A 10 14.72 3.19 -4.82
CA ASP A 10 14.94 4.07 -5.95
C ASP A 10 15.50 3.28 -7.13
N HIS A 11 14.92 3.47 -8.32
CA HIS A 11 15.34 2.76 -9.51
C HIS A 11 15.78 3.72 -10.62
N ASN A 12 17.02 3.56 -11.10
CA ASN A 12 17.64 4.47 -12.05
C ASN A 12 17.01 4.43 -13.47
N LYS A 13 16.27 3.38 -13.81
CA LYS A 13 15.64 3.17 -15.13
C LYS A 13 14.18 3.60 -15.18
N SER A 14 13.61 4.03 -14.09
CA SER A 14 12.23 4.50 -13.99
C SER A 14 12.16 5.82 -13.24
N ASN A 15 11.07 6.57 -13.42
CA ASN A 15 10.80 7.77 -12.61
C ASN A 15 10.43 7.42 -11.14
N TRP A 16 10.81 6.24 -10.66
CA TRP A 16 10.56 5.77 -9.31
C TRP A 16 11.69 6.25 -8.40
N LYS A 17 11.51 7.45 -7.88
CA LYS A 17 12.38 8.04 -6.87
C LYS A 17 11.55 8.31 -5.63
N HIS A 18 11.81 7.55 -4.58
CA HIS A 18 11.13 7.66 -3.29
C HIS A 18 11.93 8.49 -2.30
N SER A 19 13.24 8.60 -2.52
CA SER A 19 14.16 9.29 -1.62
C SER A 19 13.71 10.69 -1.19
N PRO A 20 13.07 11.53 -2.04
CA PRO A 20 12.67 12.87 -1.61
C PRO A 20 11.60 12.89 -0.52
N PHE A 21 10.69 11.89 -0.48
CA PHE A 21 9.56 11.88 0.47
C PHE A 21 9.59 10.72 1.47
N LEU A 22 10.48 9.75 1.27
CA LEU A 22 10.59 8.56 2.12
C LEU A 22 10.75 8.90 3.61
N GLU A 23 11.49 9.97 3.92
CA GLU A 23 11.71 10.36 5.30
C GLU A 23 10.40 10.64 6.06
N TYR A 24 9.40 11.23 5.42
CA TYR A 24 8.10 11.54 6.04
C TYR A 24 7.29 10.27 6.29
N ALA A 25 7.29 9.36 5.29
CA ALA A 25 6.68 8.05 5.45
C ALA A 25 7.32 7.29 6.61
N LYS A 26 8.65 7.14 6.61
CA LYS A 26 9.38 6.44 7.66
C LYS A 26 9.10 7.01 9.05
N LYS A 27 9.27 8.32 9.25
CA LYS A 27 9.06 8.95 10.55
C LYS A 27 7.66 8.69 11.10
N SER A 28 6.62 8.77 10.25
CA SER A 28 5.25 8.51 10.70
C SER A 28 5.03 7.04 11.08
N TRP A 29 5.52 6.11 10.26
CA TRP A 29 5.38 4.69 10.53
C TRP A 29 6.26 4.20 11.67
N GLU A 30 7.50 4.67 11.80
CA GLU A 30 8.41 4.36 12.91
C GLU A 30 7.79 4.78 14.25
N TYR A 31 7.28 6.00 14.35
CA TYR A 31 6.59 6.48 15.55
C TYR A 31 5.39 5.59 15.91
N TRP A 32 4.52 5.32 14.93
CA TRP A 32 3.33 4.50 15.18
C TRP A 32 3.70 3.07 15.58
N CYS A 33 4.71 2.49 14.94
CA CYS A 33 5.20 1.16 15.25
C CYS A 33 5.77 1.09 16.67
N GLU A 34 6.63 2.03 17.04
CA GLU A 34 7.20 2.12 18.39
C GLU A 34 6.08 2.23 19.46
N LYS A 35 5.14 3.14 19.25
CA LYS A 35 4.00 3.35 20.15
C LYS A 35 3.13 2.09 20.34
N ASN A 36 3.01 1.26 19.33
CA ASN A 36 2.13 0.08 19.33
C ASN A 36 2.89 -1.25 19.54
N GLY A 37 4.20 -1.22 19.76
CA GLY A 37 5.02 -2.42 19.93
C GLY A 37 5.04 -3.30 18.67
N VAL A 38 5.14 -2.68 17.49
CA VAL A 38 5.15 -3.30 16.17
C VAL A 38 6.54 -3.12 15.55
N ASP A 39 7.11 -4.16 14.98
CA ASP A 39 8.39 -4.06 14.28
C ASP A 39 8.23 -3.38 12.91
N PHE A 40 9.18 -2.52 12.53
CA PHE A 40 9.18 -1.83 11.24
C PHE A 40 10.34 -2.26 10.35
N HIS A 41 10.01 -2.81 9.18
CA HIS A 41 10.96 -3.22 8.16
C HIS A 41 10.81 -2.34 6.93
N CYS A 42 11.81 -1.53 6.65
CA CYS A 42 11.88 -0.71 5.43
C CYS A 42 13.01 -1.21 4.53
N VAL A 43 12.65 -1.78 3.37
CA VAL A 43 13.59 -2.29 2.38
C VAL A 43 13.91 -1.18 1.39
N THR A 44 15.19 -0.80 1.32
CA THR A 44 15.71 0.25 0.43
C THR A 44 16.67 -0.28 -0.63
N GLU A 45 17.08 -1.54 -0.53
CA GLU A 45 17.97 -2.19 -1.48
C GLU A 45 17.20 -3.13 -2.41
N HIS A 46 17.51 -3.03 -3.70
CA HIS A 46 16.90 -3.89 -4.71
C HIS A 46 17.50 -5.31 -4.65
N ASP A 47 16.63 -6.30 -4.68
CA ASP A 47 17.02 -7.69 -4.85
C ASP A 47 17.00 -7.99 -6.36
N ASP A 48 18.18 -8.24 -6.92
CA ASP A 48 18.41 -8.41 -8.37
C ASP A 48 17.65 -9.60 -9.00
N LYS A 49 17.10 -10.50 -8.17
CA LYS A 49 16.21 -11.56 -8.68
C LYS A 49 14.91 -11.03 -9.28
N TYR A 50 14.54 -9.78 -8.96
CA TYR A 50 13.35 -9.11 -9.49
C TYR A 50 13.72 -8.09 -10.56
N GLY A 51 12.98 -8.04 -11.65
CA GLY A 51 13.20 -7.07 -12.73
C GLY A 51 12.81 -5.63 -12.38
N TYR A 52 11.87 -5.46 -11.45
CA TYR A 52 11.40 -4.13 -10.99
C TYR A 52 11.29 -4.06 -9.47
N PRO A 53 11.57 -2.86 -8.88
CA PRO A 53 11.52 -2.63 -7.45
C PRO A 53 10.24 -3.06 -6.75
N ILE A 54 9.08 -2.89 -7.39
CA ILE A 54 7.78 -3.24 -6.80
C ILE A 54 7.67 -4.72 -6.41
N TRP A 55 8.36 -5.60 -7.14
CA TRP A 55 8.36 -7.02 -6.84
C TRP A 55 9.11 -7.39 -5.57
N ASN A 56 9.91 -6.47 -5.01
CA ASN A 56 10.55 -6.68 -3.70
C ASN A 56 9.52 -6.76 -2.55
N LYS A 57 8.27 -6.37 -2.77
CA LYS A 57 7.17 -6.65 -1.83
C LYS A 57 7.01 -8.15 -1.58
N LEU A 58 7.34 -8.99 -2.55
CA LEU A 58 7.24 -10.45 -2.44
C LEU A 58 8.21 -11.05 -1.42
N ASN A 59 9.28 -10.33 -1.06
CA ASN A 59 10.21 -10.76 0.01
C ASN A 59 9.59 -10.69 1.41
N VAL A 60 8.39 -10.14 1.54
CA VAL A 60 7.67 -10.10 2.83
C VAL A 60 7.51 -11.49 3.44
N THR A 61 7.37 -12.52 2.62
CA THR A 61 7.25 -13.91 3.07
C THR A 61 8.51 -14.45 3.73
N ASP A 62 9.66 -13.92 3.38
CA ASP A 62 10.94 -14.31 3.98
C ASP A 62 11.25 -13.43 5.21
N VAL A 63 11.05 -12.12 5.08
CA VAL A 63 11.34 -11.14 6.13
C VAL A 63 10.37 -11.27 7.31
N CYS A 64 9.09 -11.47 7.01
CA CYS A 64 8.03 -11.44 8.02
C CYS A 64 7.44 -12.83 8.38
N LYS A 65 8.11 -13.93 8.04
CA LYS A 65 7.63 -15.32 8.25
C LYS A 65 7.29 -15.68 9.70
N ASP A 66 7.95 -15.06 10.65
CA ASP A 66 7.82 -15.38 12.07
C ASP A 66 6.79 -14.49 12.81
N TYR A 67 6.26 -13.46 12.15
CA TYR A 67 5.25 -12.58 12.72
C TYR A 67 3.84 -13.20 12.65
N ASP A 68 3.00 -12.84 13.62
CA ASP A 68 1.62 -13.31 13.70
C ASP A 68 0.70 -12.54 12.76
N LYS A 69 1.00 -11.23 12.57
CA LYS A 69 0.27 -10.35 11.66
C LYS A 69 1.24 -9.39 10.99
N VAL A 70 0.97 -9.07 9.74
CA VAL A 70 1.83 -8.21 8.92
C VAL A 70 1.00 -7.15 8.22
N GLY A 71 1.45 -5.89 8.30
CA GLY A 71 0.98 -4.80 7.46
C GLY A 71 1.97 -4.55 6.33
N ILE A 72 1.51 -4.50 5.09
CA ILE A 72 2.33 -4.15 3.94
C ILE A 72 1.90 -2.77 3.48
N VAL A 73 2.82 -1.82 3.45
CA VAL A 73 2.51 -0.42 3.18
C VAL A 73 3.44 0.15 2.11
N ASP A 74 2.89 0.97 1.22
CA ASP A 74 3.67 1.68 0.23
C ASP A 74 4.44 2.85 0.85
N CYS A 75 5.61 3.15 0.32
CA CYS A 75 6.47 4.24 0.82
C CYS A 75 5.93 5.66 0.53
N ASP A 76 4.84 5.78 -0.20
CA ASP A 76 4.09 7.02 -0.37
C ASP A 76 2.85 7.07 0.52
N THR A 77 2.90 6.40 1.66
CA THR A 77 1.89 6.46 2.73
C THR A 77 2.46 7.10 3.99
N MET A 78 1.60 7.75 4.76
CA MET A 78 1.87 8.21 6.12
C MET A 78 0.75 7.75 7.03
N ILE A 79 1.06 7.39 8.27
CA ILE A 79 0.06 7.01 9.27
C ILE A 79 -0.10 8.11 10.30
N LYS A 80 -1.33 8.37 10.73
CA LYS A 80 -1.65 9.35 11.76
C LYS A 80 -1.11 8.90 13.12
N TRP A 81 -0.55 9.82 13.89
CA TRP A 81 0.08 9.56 15.21
C TRP A 81 -0.83 8.89 16.24
N ASP A 82 -2.15 9.17 16.17
CA ASP A 82 -3.18 8.62 17.05
C ASP A 82 -4.03 7.52 16.40
N ALA A 83 -3.62 7.03 15.23
CA ALA A 83 -4.30 5.90 14.59
C ALA A 83 -4.31 4.71 15.55
N PRO A 84 -5.46 4.05 15.75
CA PRO A 84 -5.55 2.88 16.60
C PRO A 84 -4.67 1.74 16.07
N ASN A 85 -4.38 0.75 16.92
CA ASN A 85 -3.65 -0.42 16.49
C ASN A 85 -4.56 -1.33 15.66
N ILE A 86 -4.46 -1.26 14.34
CA ILE A 86 -5.28 -2.07 13.42
C ILE A 86 -5.10 -3.58 13.65
N PHE A 87 -3.94 -3.99 14.19
CA PHE A 87 -3.69 -5.40 14.44
C PHE A 87 -4.61 -5.99 15.53
N ASP A 88 -5.28 -5.17 16.33
CA ASP A 88 -6.29 -5.63 17.27
C ASP A 88 -7.56 -6.12 16.54
N GLU A 89 -7.83 -5.57 15.34
CA GLU A 89 -8.96 -5.91 14.49
C GLU A 89 -8.65 -7.05 13.49
N VAL A 90 -7.37 -7.21 13.12
CA VAL A 90 -6.95 -8.27 12.19
C VAL A 90 -7.00 -9.62 12.88
N THR A 91 -7.95 -10.48 12.52
CA THR A 91 -8.13 -11.81 13.12
C THR A 91 -7.89 -12.95 12.15
N ASP A 92 -8.49 -12.92 10.96
CA ASP A 92 -8.45 -13.98 9.95
C ASP A 92 -8.63 -13.39 8.55
N GLY A 93 -7.69 -13.65 7.67
CA GLY A 93 -7.73 -13.21 6.28
C GLY A 93 -6.90 -11.98 5.97
N VAL A 94 -7.20 -11.39 4.83
CA VAL A 94 -6.58 -10.19 4.28
C VAL A 94 -7.52 -9.01 4.44
N TYR A 95 -7.02 -7.91 4.97
CA TYR A 95 -7.76 -6.68 5.21
C TYR A 95 -7.22 -5.59 4.30
N GLY A 96 -8.10 -4.89 3.61
CA GLY A 96 -7.71 -3.78 2.73
C GLY A 96 -8.90 -2.90 2.38
N VAL A 97 -8.60 -1.73 1.87
CA VAL A 97 -9.61 -0.79 1.40
C VAL A 97 -9.93 -1.07 -0.06
N GLN A 98 -11.22 -1.15 -0.39
CA GLN A 98 -11.67 -1.33 -1.77
C GLN A 98 -11.10 -0.23 -2.67
N ASP A 99 -10.52 -0.60 -3.80
CA ASP A 99 -10.02 0.37 -4.77
C ASP A 99 -11.14 0.76 -5.75
N VAL A 100 -11.71 1.94 -5.54
CA VAL A 100 -12.75 2.53 -6.40
C VAL A 100 -12.30 3.84 -7.03
N GLY A 101 -11.04 4.21 -6.87
CA GLY A 101 -10.52 5.51 -7.27
C GLY A 101 -10.52 5.74 -8.78
N ASN A 102 -10.37 4.69 -9.59
CA ASN A 102 -10.40 4.76 -11.04
C ASN A 102 -10.86 3.43 -11.65
N LEU A 103 -12.16 3.24 -11.73
CA LEU A 103 -12.77 2.00 -12.24
C LEU A 103 -12.35 1.67 -13.68
N ARG A 104 -12.13 2.66 -14.55
CA ARG A 104 -11.65 2.43 -15.91
C ARG A 104 -10.24 1.83 -15.93
N TRP A 105 -9.37 2.32 -15.06
CA TRP A 105 -8.01 1.80 -14.91
C TRP A 105 -8.03 0.37 -14.36
N ILE A 106 -8.88 0.09 -13.37
CA ILE A 106 -9.06 -1.23 -12.77
C ILE A 106 -9.57 -2.22 -13.82
N ASP A 107 -10.64 -1.89 -14.54
CA ASP A 107 -11.22 -2.73 -15.61
C ASP A 107 -10.18 -3.06 -16.68
N ASN A 108 -9.43 -2.05 -17.15
CA ASN A 108 -8.36 -2.27 -18.12
C ASN A 108 -7.24 -3.16 -17.54
N SER A 109 -6.88 -2.97 -16.28
CA SER A 109 -5.86 -3.76 -15.59
C SER A 109 -6.29 -5.22 -15.44
N ILE A 110 -7.56 -5.47 -15.10
CA ILE A 110 -8.14 -6.82 -15.03
C ILE A 110 -8.12 -7.49 -16.41
N LYS A 111 -8.66 -6.82 -17.42
CA LYS A 111 -8.74 -7.35 -18.80
C LYS A 111 -7.38 -7.77 -19.36
N THR A 112 -6.36 -6.96 -19.08
CA THR A 112 -5.00 -7.24 -19.58
C THR A 112 -4.34 -8.44 -18.89
N ARG A 113 -4.79 -8.83 -17.68
CA ARG A 113 -4.21 -9.94 -16.89
C ARG A 113 -5.11 -11.17 -16.82
N GLN A 114 -6.34 -11.06 -17.34
CA GLN A 114 -7.35 -12.11 -17.28
C GLN A 114 -6.87 -13.45 -17.89
N HIS A 115 -5.99 -13.39 -18.89
CA HIS A 115 -5.49 -14.59 -19.57
C HIS A 115 -4.66 -15.52 -18.68
N PHE A 116 -4.10 -15.00 -17.57
CA PHE A 116 -3.41 -15.83 -16.58
C PHE A 116 -4.35 -16.60 -15.65
N PHE A 117 -5.62 -16.20 -15.56
CA PHE A 117 -6.52 -16.71 -14.53
C PHE A 117 -7.87 -17.16 -15.12
N ASN A 118 -8.27 -18.38 -14.75
CA ASN A 118 -9.64 -18.84 -15.00
C ASN A 118 -10.57 -18.41 -13.84
N HIS A 119 -10.66 -17.10 -13.61
CA HIS A 119 -11.43 -16.53 -12.52
C HIS A 119 -12.01 -15.17 -12.92
N THR A 120 -13.28 -14.92 -12.62
CA THR A 120 -13.91 -13.61 -12.81
C THR A 120 -13.71 -12.77 -11.56
N MET A 121 -13.10 -11.59 -11.72
CA MET A 121 -12.83 -10.67 -10.61
C MET A 121 -14.12 -10.09 -10.01
N ASP A 122 -14.30 -10.27 -8.72
CA ASP A 122 -15.30 -9.58 -7.91
C ASP A 122 -14.74 -8.21 -7.50
N LEU A 123 -15.32 -7.14 -8.05
CA LEU A 123 -14.86 -5.77 -7.77
C LEU A 123 -15.18 -5.31 -6.35
N GLU A 124 -16.16 -5.90 -5.68
CA GLU A 124 -16.45 -5.58 -4.28
C GLU A 124 -15.33 -6.01 -3.34
N LYS A 125 -14.53 -7.01 -3.78
CA LYS A 125 -13.36 -7.54 -3.06
C LYS A 125 -12.03 -7.10 -3.67
N TYR A 126 -12.05 -6.20 -4.64
CA TYR A 126 -10.83 -5.67 -5.24
C TYR A 126 -10.25 -4.58 -4.32
N ILE A 127 -9.18 -4.89 -3.63
CA ILE A 127 -8.54 -3.99 -2.68
C ILE A 127 -7.29 -3.32 -3.24
N ASN A 128 -7.00 -2.12 -2.74
CA ASN A 128 -5.75 -1.43 -3.05
C ASN A 128 -4.57 -2.11 -2.34
N ALA A 129 -3.55 -2.50 -3.09
CA ALA A 129 -2.39 -3.23 -2.57
C ALA A 129 -1.32 -2.33 -1.92
N GLY A 130 -1.53 -1.03 -1.87
CA GLY A 130 -0.60 -0.10 -1.23
C GLY A 130 -0.71 -0.03 0.28
N VAL A 131 -1.81 -0.54 0.87
CA VAL A 131 -1.97 -0.73 2.31
C VAL A 131 -2.81 -1.99 2.54
N VAL A 132 -2.18 -3.03 3.04
CA VAL A 132 -2.80 -4.34 3.26
C VAL A 132 -2.37 -4.89 4.61
N TRP A 133 -3.30 -5.51 5.34
CA TRP A 133 -3.07 -6.12 6.62
C TRP A 133 -3.47 -7.60 6.57
N LEU A 134 -2.66 -8.49 7.11
CA LEU A 134 -2.90 -9.92 7.02
C LEU A 134 -2.53 -10.64 8.32
N ASP A 135 -3.22 -11.73 8.56
CA ASP A 135 -2.78 -12.72 9.54
C ASP A 135 -1.66 -13.61 8.95
N LYS A 136 -0.96 -14.31 9.81
CA LYS A 136 0.17 -15.20 9.45
C LYS A 136 -0.17 -16.19 8.33
N LYS A 137 -1.35 -16.81 8.41
CA LYS A 137 -1.79 -17.79 7.42
C LYS A 137 -2.00 -17.17 6.05
N SER A 138 -2.58 -15.97 6.00
CA SER A 138 -2.88 -15.24 4.76
C SER A 138 -1.64 -14.66 4.11
N LEU A 139 -0.51 -14.54 4.84
CA LEU A 139 0.78 -14.13 4.26
C LEU A 139 1.22 -15.06 3.11
N SER A 140 0.76 -16.31 3.08
CA SER A 140 1.00 -17.25 1.99
C SER A 140 0.53 -16.76 0.62
N VAL A 141 -0.40 -15.81 0.52
CA VAL A 141 -0.79 -15.21 -0.77
C VAL A 141 0.39 -14.56 -1.48
N TYR A 142 1.30 -13.93 -0.72
CA TYR A 142 2.52 -13.34 -1.30
C TYR A 142 3.51 -14.41 -1.76
N LYS A 143 3.52 -15.59 -1.13
CA LYS A 143 4.31 -16.72 -1.61
C LYS A 143 3.76 -17.24 -2.94
N HIS A 144 2.45 -17.43 -3.05
CA HIS A 144 1.82 -17.83 -4.32
C HIS A 144 2.07 -16.78 -5.42
N LEU A 145 1.98 -15.50 -5.10
CA LEU A 145 2.28 -14.43 -6.05
C LEU A 145 3.77 -14.40 -6.44
N GLN A 146 4.68 -14.72 -5.52
CA GLN A 146 6.11 -14.84 -5.79
C GLN A 146 6.41 -16.00 -6.74
N ASP A 147 5.83 -17.18 -6.49
CA ASP A 147 5.98 -18.35 -7.36
C ASP A 147 5.44 -18.05 -8.76
N PHE A 148 4.25 -17.47 -8.83
CA PHE A 148 3.65 -17.02 -10.09
C PHE A 148 4.52 -15.99 -10.82
N TYR A 149 5.12 -15.03 -10.10
CA TYR A 149 6.01 -14.05 -10.71
C TYR A 149 7.21 -14.74 -11.37
N PHE A 150 7.88 -15.69 -10.70
CA PHE A 150 9.03 -16.38 -11.28
C PHE A 150 8.67 -17.29 -12.43
N GLU A 151 7.48 -17.91 -12.42
CA GLU A 151 6.97 -18.70 -13.55
C GLU A 151 6.67 -17.85 -14.80
N ASN A 152 6.35 -16.56 -14.60
CA ASN A 152 5.94 -15.65 -15.69
C ASN A 152 6.84 -14.40 -15.78
N GLN A 153 8.05 -14.45 -15.24
CA GLN A 153 8.92 -13.29 -15.04
C GLN A 153 9.17 -12.50 -16.32
N GLU A 154 9.49 -13.18 -17.42
CA GLU A 154 9.80 -12.54 -18.70
C GLU A 154 8.62 -11.68 -19.20
N GLU A 155 7.40 -12.19 -19.11
CA GLU A 155 6.21 -11.46 -19.51
C GLU A 155 5.92 -10.30 -18.57
N LEU A 156 5.99 -10.54 -17.25
CA LEU A 156 5.68 -9.54 -16.23
C LEU A 156 6.67 -8.38 -16.21
N ASP A 157 7.95 -8.65 -16.42
CA ASP A 157 8.99 -7.62 -16.45
C ASP A 157 8.94 -6.79 -17.75
N ASN A 158 8.56 -7.40 -18.87
CA ASN A 158 8.37 -6.73 -20.16
C ASN A 158 6.98 -6.05 -20.29
N TRP A 159 6.17 -6.08 -19.24
CA TRP A 159 4.80 -5.58 -19.28
C TRP A 159 4.74 -4.07 -19.43
N THR A 160 4.30 -3.61 -20.59
CA THR A 160 4.17 -2.17 -20.93
C THR A 160 2.72 -1.70 -20.97
N LYS A 161 1.73 -2.61 -20.90
CA LYS A 161 0.31 -2.30 -21.07
C LYS A 161 -0.42 -2.28 -19.73
N GLY A 162 -1.14 -1.17 -19.46
CA GLY A 162 -1.97 -1.02 -18.26
C GLY A 162 -1.16 -0.73 -16.98
N GLY A 163 -1.87 -0.26 -15.95
CA GLY A 163 -1.31 -0.02 -14.62
C GLY A 163 -1.39 -1.25 -13.70
N GLY A 164 -1.03 -1.06 -12.41
CA GLY A 164 -1.23 -2.05 -11.35
C GLY A 164 -0.47 -3.34 -11.54
N LYS A 165 0.83 -3.25 -11.74
CA LYS A 165 1.67 -4.42 -12.00
C LYS A 165 1.41 -5.55 -11.01
N GLU A 166 1.55 -5.29 -9.72
CA GLU A 166 1.33 -6.31 -8.69
C GLU A 166 -0.09 -6.31 -8.12
N GLN A 167 -0.76 -5.16 -8.00
CA GLN A 167 -2.06 -5.05 -7.34
C GLN A 167 -3.14 -5.95 -7.97
N THR A 168 -3.23 -5.96 -9.30
CA THR A 168 -4.24 -6.75 -9.99
C THR A 168 -3.95 -8.25 -9.89
N LEU A 169 -2.68 -8.64 -9.99
CA LEU A 169 -2.26 -10.03 -9.79
C LEU A 169 -2.50 -10.48 -8.35
N PHE A 170 -2.21 -9.63 -7.37
CA PHE A 170 -2.50 -9.88 -5.97
C PHE A 170 -4.00 -10.14 -5.74
N ASN A 171 -4.87 -9.29 -6.30
CA ASN A 171 -6.32 -9.47 -6.19
C ASN A 171 -6.82 -10.75 -6.90
N PHE A 172 -6.22 -11.13 -8.04
CA PHE A 172 -6.51 -12.42 -8.68
C PHE A 172 -6.11 -13.59 -7.77
N HIS A 173 -4.94 -13.56 -7.14
CA HIS A 173 -4.52 -14.63 -6.22
C HIS A 173 -5.43 -14.70 -5.00
N LEU A 174 -5.80 -13.56 -4.41
CA LEU A 174 -6.74 -13.53 -3.30
C LEU A 174 -8.05 -14.26 -3.63
N GLN A 175 -8.63 -13.93 -4.78
CA GLN A 175 -9.97 -14.42 -5.12
C GLN A 175 -9.94 -15.82 -5.73
N SER A 176 -9.01 -16.12 -6.63
CA SER A 176 -8.91 -17.46 -7.28
C SER A 176 -8.50 -18.55 -6.30
N LEU A 177 -7.73 -18.21 -5.26
CA LEU A 177 -7.32 -19.15 -4.21
C LEU A 177 -8.24 -19.10 -2.98
N ASN A 178 -9.36 -18.36 -3.06
CA ASN A 178 -10.38 -18.25 -2.02
C ASN A 178 -9.86 -17.75 -0.67
N TYR A 179 -8.91 -16.79 -0.67
CA TYR A 179 -8.56 -16.11 0.55
C TYR A 179 -9.73 -15.27 1.07
N LYS A 180 -9.88 -15.21 2.38
CA LYS A 180 -10.87 -14.33 3.00
C LYS A 180 -10.41 -12.88 2.87
N VAL A 181 -11.14 -12.09 2.09
CA VAL A 181 -10.92 -10.65 1.94
C VAL A 181 -11.91 -9.89 2.82
N ASN A 182 -11.39 -9.11 3.76
CA ASN A 182 -12.15 -8.24 4.64
C ASN A 182 -11.96 -6.79 4.16
N VAL A 183 -12.99 -6.24 3.54
CA VAL A 183 -12.98 -4.83 3.11
C VAL A 183 -13.20 -3.94 4.32
N ILE A 184 -12.28 -3.01 4.57
CA ILE A 184 -12.30 -2.10 5.71
C ILE A 184 -12.57 -0.65 5.27
N PRO A 185 -12.95 0.23 6.22
CA PRO A 185 -13.27 1.62 5.90
C PRO A 185 -12.13 2.36 5.20
N PRO A 186 -12.46 3.29 4.24
CA PRO A 186 -11.46 4.06 3.48
C PRO A 186 -10.47 4.86 4.32
N ILE A 187 -10.80 5.19 5.56
CA ILE A 187 -9.90 5.90 6.49
C ILE A 187 -8.57 5.18 6.73
N TRP A 188 -8.52 3.86 6.49
CA TRP A 188 -7.32 3.04 6.60
C TRP A 188 -6.44 3.04 5.34
N ASN A 189 -6.90 3.67 4.25
CA ASN A 189 -6.12 3.88 3.03
C ASN A 189 -6.81 4.92 2.15
N LEU A 190 -6.59 6.19 2.42
CA LEU A 190 -7.26 7.31 1.74
C LEU A 190 -6.65 7.57 0.36
N VAL A 191 -6.99 6.74 -0.62
CA VAL A 191 -6.49 6.85 -2.00
C VAL A 191 -7.25 7.90 -2.81
N SER A 192 -8.58 7.76 -2.87
CA SER A 192 -9.44 8.58 -3.74
C SER A 192 -9.73 9.94 -3.15
N MET A 193 -10.06 9.98 -1.85
CA MET A 193 -10.41 11.22 -1.16
C MET A 193 -9.26 12.21 -1.15
N HIS A 194 -8.05 11.74 -0.96
CA HIS A 194 -6.86 12.56 -0.96
C HIS A 194 -6.71 13.44 -2.18
N LYS A 195 -6.91 12.87 -3.37
CA LYS A 195 -6.70 13.63 -4.61
C LYS A 195 -7.61 14.84 -4.69
N THR A 196 -8.88 14.64 -4.38
CA THR A 196 -9.87 15.72 -4.40
C THR A 196 -9.56 16.78 -3.33
N GLU A 197 -9.29 16.32 -2.11
CA GLU A 197 -9.02 17.17 -0.96
C GLU A 197 -7.78 18.03 -1.12
N MET A 198 -6.67 17.41 -1.50
CA MET A 198 -5.38 18.11 -1.66
C MET A 198 -5.41 19.15 -2.78
N PHE A 199 -6.29 18.98 -3.76
CA PHE A 199 -6.45 19.96 -4.84
C PHE A 199 -7.45 21.07 -4.52
N SER A 200 -8.44 20.82 -3.69
CA SER A 200 -9.53 21.80 -3.45
C SER A 200 -9.19 22.85 -2.40
N HIS A 201 -8.30 22.56 -1.46
CA HIS A 201 -7.95 23.42 -0.29
C HIS A 201 -9.13 23.90 0.56
N ASN A 202 -10.35 23.41 0.30
CA ASN A 202 -11.60 23.94 0.86
C ASN A 202 -12.13 23.13 2.05
N TRP A 203 -11.33 22.24 2.59
CA TRP A 203 -11.77 21.28 3.60
C TRP A 203 -11.35 21.74 4.98
N GLN A 204 -11.98 22.79 5.41
CA GLN A 204 -11.77 23.37 6.72
C GLN A 204 -13.13 23.48 7.40
N ASP A 205 -13.16 23.12 8.66
CA ASP A 205 -14.36 23.14 9.49
C ASP A 205 -14.27 24.34 10.46
N GLY A 206 -15.05 25.38 10.16
CA GLY A 206 -15.06 26.59 10.96
C GLY A 206 -13.69 27.28 11.07
N ASP A 207 -13.23 27.52 12.28
CA ASP A 207 -11.93 28.15 12.56
C ASP A 207 -10.75 27.17 12.53
N ASP A 208 -11.03 25.86 12.55
CA ASP A 208 -10.01 24.82 12.46
C ASP A 208 -9.60 24.60 10.99
N LYS A 209 -8.36 24.98 10.68
CA LYS A 209 -7.77 24.89 9.35
C LYS A 209 -7.16 23.54 9.02
N THR A 210 -7.30 22.54 9.88
CA THR A 210 -6.79 21.19 9.62
C THR A 210 -7.58 20.52 8.50
N PRO A 211 -6.95 20.07 7.42
CA PRO A 211 -7.63 19.36 6.34
C PRO A 211 -8.41 18.13 6.84
N PHE A 212 -9.56 17.85 6.26
CA PHE A 212 -10.40 16.70 6.65
C PHE A 212 -9.67 15.37 6.60
N PHE A 213 -8.83 15.14 5.61
CA PHE A 213 -8.08 13.89 5.51
C PHE A 213 -7.16 13.67 6.70
N ILE A 214 -6.59 14.75 7.26
CA ILE A 214 -5.76 14.69 8.47
C ILE A 214 -6.63 14.41 9.71
N LYS A 215 -7.81 15.03 9.79
CA LYS A 215 -8.71 14.83 10.94
C LYS A 215 -9.21 13.39 11.02
N TYR A 216 -9.69 12.84 9.92
CA TYR A 216 -10.48 11.62 9.90
C TYR A 216 -9.75 10.39 9.33
N GLY A 217 -8.68 10.58 8.55
CA GLY A 217 -7.92 9.48 7.99
C GLY A 217 -6.88 8.94 8.95
N TYR A 218 -6.73 7.62 8.98
CA TYR A 218 -5.66 6.96 9.72
C TYR A 218 -4.43 6.74 8.87
N VAL A 219 -4.59 6.32 7.61
CA VAL A 219 -3.49 6.18 6.66
C VAL A 219 -3.76 7.04 5.44
N TRP A 220 -2.84 7.95 5.17
CA TRP A 220 -2.87 8.87 4.03
C TRP A 220 -1.99 8.32 2.93
N HIS A 221 -2.55 8.05 1.75
CA HIS A 221 -1.87 7.41 0.64
C HIS A 221 -1.77 8.35 -0.57
N PHE A 222 -0.58 8.85 -0.84
CA PHE A 222 -0.29 9.87 -1.84
C PHE A 222 -0.05 9.28 -3.25
N THR A 223 -0.71 8.16 -3.55
CA THR A 223 -0.59 7.50 -4.86
C THR A 223 -1.18 8.31 -6.01
N GLY A 224 -0.63 8.12 -7.21
CA GLY A 224 -1.14 8.70 -8.46
C GLY A 224 -0.84 10.18 -8.66
N PHE A 225 0.04 10.78 -7.86
CA PHE A 225 0.63 12.09 -8.09
C PHE A 225 1.98 11.95 -8.79
N GLU A 226 2.35 12.97 -9.57
CA GLU A 226 3.73 13.14 -10.03
C GLU A 226 4.67 13.31 -8.83
N ILE A 227 5.95 12.93 -8.97
CA ILE A 227 6.91 12.84 -7.86
C ILE A 227 7.03 14.15 -7.10
N GLU A 228 7.14 15.28 -7.82
CA GLU A 228 7.29 16.59 -7.21
C GLU A 228 6.08 16.99 -6.36
N LYS A 229 4.87 16.74 -6.88
CA LYS A 229 3.62 16.99 -6.13
C LYS A 229 3.47 16.05 -4.95
N ARG A 230 3.82 14.79 -5.10
CA ARG A 230 3.80 13.81 -4.01
C ARG A 230 4.72 14.27 -2.87
N TYR A 231 5.94 14.67 -3.20
CA TYR A 231 6.88 15.24 -2.23
C TYR A 231 6.29 16.46 -1.52
N GLU A 232 5.76 17.42 -2.29
CA GLU A 232 5.15 18.63 -1.73
C GLU A 232 4.00 18.31 -0.76
N PHE A 233 3.10 17.41 -1.14
CA PHE A 233 1.96 17.04 -0.30
C PHE A 233 2.39 16.29 0.96
N MET A 234 3.30 15.34 0.86
CA MET A 234 3.81 14.61 2.03
C MET A 234 4.57 15.55 2.97
N LYS A 235 5.41 16.43 2.42
CA LYS A 235 6.10 17.47 3.19
C LYS A 235 5.12 18.38 3.92
N ASN A 236 4.12 18.93 3.20
CA ASN A 236 3.14 19.83 3.80
C ASN A 236 2.31 19.13 4.87
N THR A 237 1.94 17.87 4.65
CA THR A 237 1.24 17.06 5.66
C THR A 237 2.13 16.86 6.90
N TRP A 238 3.40 16.55 6.70
CA TRP A 238 4.36 16.41 7.80
C TRP A 238 4.51 17.72 8.59
N GLU A 239 4.73 18.84 7.91
CA GLU A 239 4.88 20.15 8.57
C GLU A 239 3.64 20.56 9.39
N LEU A 240 2.45 20.16 8.97
CA LEU A 240 1.20 20.38 9.71
C LEU A 240 1.03 19.45 10.90
N THR A 241 1.72 18.32 10.95
CA THR A 241 1.42 17.25 11.92
C THR A 241 2.60 16.84 12.79
N LYS A 242 3.83 17.24 12.46
CA LYS A 242 5.08 16.74 13.07
C LYS A 242 5.13 16.88 14.59
N GLU A 243 4.54 17.93 15.16
CA GLU A 243 4.51 18.14 16.62
C GLU A 243 3.75 17.05 17.38
N ASN A 244 2.92 16.26 16.66
CA ASN A 244 2.20 15.15 17.27
C ASN A 244 2.99 13.81 17.25
N TYR A 245 4.16 13.81 16.61
CA TYR A 245 5.05 12.66 16.55
C TYR A 245 6.31 12.82 17.45
N GLU A 246 6.24 13.71 18.43
CA GLU A 246 7.31 13.97 19.42
C GLU A 246 7.03 13.30 20.78
#